data_6236da82ff1c560657f44361f1c434e2
#
_entry.id   6236da82ff1c560657f44361f1c434e2
#
_cell.length_a   1.000
_cell.length_b   1.000
_cell.length_c   1.000
_cell.angle_alpha   90.00
_cell.angle_beta   90.00
_cell.angle_gamma   90.00
#
_symmetry.space_group_name_H-M   'P 1'
#
loop_
_entity.id
_entity.type
_entity.pdbx_description
1 polymer ?
#
loop_
_entity_poly.entity_id
_entity_poly.type
_entity_poly.pdbx_seq_one_letter_code
_entity_poly.pdbx_strand_id
1 'polypeptide(L)'
;MTATNLETQTTRSTISIDDLRARLADGTTTIVDVRPIAAYNGWSLQGEARGGHIPGAVAFPAAWLHSVDAAEIDRLLLAKEITADRDIVVYGDGLEAEAFTVKLHGLGIERSLILEAGFPAWAADDRLPVERLTHYDKLVHIEWLRQVLDGERPEAAPQGKVLLFHVNFGVPEEYADGHIPGALYLDTNWLEDPADWNRRSPEAIDNALRSLGITHDTTVVVYGRDTEGDANEKWPGRRAGQIAATRALMILRYAGVDDVRLLDGGYDWWVQAGYQLETVHRNPTPVETFGVRVPLRPDVIVDIDEAKEILADQSGAALVSVRTWREHIGASSGYNYIGPAGRIAGDVWGNCGTDSYHMQHYRNVDNTMRAYPEIAANWADAGITADKWVAFC
;
A
#
# COMPACT_ATOMS: atom_id res chain seq x y z
N MET A 1 -8.24 -33.42 48.01
CA MET A 1 -7.20 -32.58 47.37
C MET A 1 -7.89 -31.72 46.36
N THR A 2 -8.19 -30.50 46.75
CA THR A 2 -8.88 -29.50 45.94
C THR A 2 -7.84 -28.79 45.06
N ALA A 3 -7.90 -28.96 43.76
CA ALA A 3 -7.09 -28.22 42.80
C ALA A 3 -7.59 -26.78 42.78
N THR A 4 -6.79 -25.86 43.28
CA THR A 4 -7.02 -24.42 43.20
C THR A 4 -6.61 -23.98 41.78
N ASN A 5 -7.60 -23.68 40.93
CA ASN A 5 -7.39 -22.96 39.69
C ASN A 5 -6.91 -21.54 40.06
N LEU A 6 -5.64 -21.28 39.93
CA LEU A 6 -5.10 -19.93 39.84
C LEU A 6 -5.33 -19.43 38.39
N GLU A 7 -6.52 -18.90 38.12
CA GLU A 7 -6.70 -17.95 37.03
C GLU A 7 -5.89 -16.70 37.45
N THR A 8 -4.75 -16.52 36.86
CA THR A 8 -4.03 -15.25 36.87
C THR A 8 -4.90 -14.26 36.07
N GLN A 9 -5.78 -13.53 36.77
CA GLN A 9 -6.39 -12.31 36.23
C GLN A 9 -5.23 -11.33 36.01
N THR A 10 -4.77 -11.26 34.77
CA THR A 10 -3.94 -10.14 34.33
C THR A 10 -4.82 -8.90 34.42
N THR A 11 -4.58 -8.06 35.41
CA THR A 11 -5.30 -6.80 35.58
C THR A 11 -5.03 -5.98 34.34
N ARG A 12 -6.06 -5.74 33.51
CA ARG A 12 -5.99 -4.87 32.35
C ARG A 12 -5.57 -3.48 32.80
N SER A 13 -4.43 -3.02 32.37
CA SER A 13 -4.06 -1.61 32.54
C SER A 13 -4.69 -0.82 31.41
N THR A 14 -5.64 0.04 31.72
CA THR A 14 -6.37 0.87 30.75
C THR A 14 -6.06 2.34 30.91
N ILE A 15 -6.31 3.12 29.89
CA ILE A 15 -6.19 4.58 29.89
C ILE A 15 -7.50 5.20 29.34
N SER A 16 -7.93 6.31 29.98
CA SER A 16 -9.08 7.08 29.48
C SER A 16 -8.70 7.96 28.30
N ILE A 17 -9.71 8.43 27.54
CA ILE A 17 -9.49 9.41 26.46
C ILE A 17 -8.85 10.69 26.98
N ASP A 18 -9.27 11.20 28.13
CA ASP A 18 -8.73 12.45 28.69
C ASP A 18 -7.27 12.30 29.12
N ASP A 19 -6.90 11.16 29.72
CA ASP A 19 -5.52 10.86 30.08
C ASP A 19 -4.64 10.67 28.85
N LEU A 20 -5.14 10.01 27.80
CA LEU A 20 -4.44 9.88 26.53
C LEU A 20 -4.18 11.25 25.89
N ARG A 21 -5.19 12.12 25.84
CA ARG A 21 -5.04 13.50 25.34
C ARG A 21 -3.94 14.28 26.07
N ALA A 22 -3.83 14.12 27.38
CA ALA A 22 -2.78 14.77 28.15
C ALA A 22 -1.38 14.26 27.74
N ARG A 23 -1.24 13.01 27.33
CA ARG A 23 0.01 12.37 26.90
C ARG A 23 0.39 12.66 25.45
N LEU A 24 -0.57 13.03 24.58
CA LEU A 24 -0.27 13.35 23.18
C LEU A 24 0.75 14.49 23.03
N ALA A 25 0.84 15.39 24.02
CA ALA A 25 1.71 16.56 23.97
C ALA A 25 3.13 16.29 24.50
N ASP A 26 3.39 15.17 25.19
CA ASP A 26 4.67 14.94 25.86
C ASP A 26 5.73 14.25 25.00
N GLY A 27 5.32 13.61 23.87
CA GLY A 27 6.21 12.94 22.93
C GLY A 27 6.88 11.67 23.47
N THR A 28 6.53 11.23 24.68
CA THR A 28 7.16 10.05 25.34
C THR A 28 6.33 8.78 25.17
N THR A 29 5.09 8.92 24.71
CA THR A 29 4.13 7.83 24.52
C THR A 29 4.07 7.44 23.04
N THR A 30 4.23 6.14 22.74
CA THR A 30 3.95 5.57 21.43
C THR A 30 2.51 5.08 21.40
N ILE A 31 1.71 5.59 20.47
CA ILE A 31 0.32 5.18 20.28
C ILE A 31 0.28 4.17 19.14
N VAL A 32 -0.34 3.01 19.36
CA VAL A 32 -0.37 1.90 18.42
C VAL A 32 -1.80 1.60 18.00
N ASP A 33 -2.08 1.74 16.71
CA ASP A 33 -3.31 1.28 16.07
C ASP A 33 -3.15 -0.16 15.62
N VAL A 34 -3.88 -1.08 16.25
CA VAL A 34 -3.80 -2.51 15.92
C VAL A 34 -4.88 -2.97 14.94
N ARG A 35 -5.71 -2.04 14.45
CA ARG A 35 -6.73 -2.31 13.44
C ARG A 35 -6.09 -2.54 12.05
N PRO A 36 -6.83 -3.10 11.07
CA PRO A 36 -6.36 -3.24 9.71
C PRO A 36 -5.85 -1.91 9.11
N ILE A 37 -4.85 -1.97 8.23
CA ILE A 37 -4.27 -0.78 7.55
C ILE A 37 -5.34 0.09 6.89
N ALA A 38 -6.37 -0.52 6.30
CA ALA A 38 -7.46 0.25 5.69
C ALA A 38 -8.16 1.16 6.71
N ALA A 39 -8.40 0.69 7.96
CA ALA A 39 -8.98 1.51 9.02
C ALA A 39 -8.06 2.66 9.42
N TYR A 40 -6.76 2.39 9.60
CA TYR A 40 -5.75 3.40 9.86
C TYR A 40 -5.71 4.47 8.75
N ASN A 41 -5.74 4.04 7.48
CA ASN A 41 -5.68 4.92 6.33
C ASN A 41 -6.88 5.88 6.23
N GLY A 42 -8.07 5.48 6.65
CA GLY A 42 -9.25 6.35 6.56
C GLY A 42 -10.60 5.68 6.39
N TRP A 43 -10.66 4.37 6.19
CA TRP A 43 -11.92 3.65 6.02
C TRP A 43 -12.64 3.44 7.36
N SER A 44 -13.98 3.58 7.36
CA SER A 44 -14.84 3.28 8.51
C SER A 44 -15.26 1.82 8.46
N LEU A 45 -14.39 0.89 8.89
CA LEU A 45 -14.59 -0.55 8.74
C LEU A 45 -15.64 -1.14 9.71
N GLN A 46 -15.86 -0.51 10.85
CA GLN A 46 -16.77 -0.96 11.90
C GLN A 46 -17.92 0.02 12.16
N GLY A 47 -18.18 0.94 11.21
CA GLY A 47 -19.21 1.96 11.34
C GLY A 47 -18.83 3.13 12.23
N GLU A 48 -17.54 3.41 12.37
CA GLU A 48 -17.04 4.59 13.08
C GLU A 48 -17.58 5.88 12.44
N ALA A 49 -17.86 6.88 13.25
CA ALA A 49 -18.38 8.16 12.78
C ALA A 49 -17.39 8.89 11.82
N ARG A 50 -16.09 8.65 12.01
CA ARG A 50 -15.00 9.16 11.18
C ARG A 50 -13.95 8.07 11.04
N GLY A 51 -13.56 7.74 9.81
CA GLY A 51 -12.43 6.86 9.52
C GLY A 51 -11.08 7.55 9.71
N GLY A 52 -10.03 6.76 9.96
CA GLY A 52 -8.67 7.22 10.19
C GLY A 52 -8.10 6.74 11.52
N HIS A 53 -7.14 7.50 12.07
CA HIS A 53 -6.41 7.13 13.28
C HIS A 53 -6.22 8.31 14.23
N ILE A 54 -5.86 8.02 15.48
CA ILE A 54 -5.46 9.03 16.47
C ILE A 54 -4.16 9.68 15.99
N PRO A 55 -4.04 11.03 15.98
CA PRO A 55 -2.85 11.71 15.51
C PRO A 55 -1.56 11.20 16.16
N GLY A 56 -0.56 10.96 15.33
CA GLY A 56 0.73 10.43 15.77
C GLY A 56 0.73 8.92 16.10
N ALA A 57 -0.37 8.21 15.92
CA ALA A 57 -0.39 6.76 16.07
C ALA A 57 0.40 6.08 14.97
N VAL A 58 1.09 4.99 15.33
CA VAL A 58 1.73 4.09 14.36
C VAL A 58 0.81 2.89 14.08
N ALA A 59 0.74 2.47 12.82
CA ALA A 59 -0.03 1.29 12.45
C ALA A 59 0.75 0.01 12.75
N PHE A 60 0.14 -0.90 13.50
CA PHE A 60 0.64 -2.27 13.69
C PHE A 60 -0.56 -3.25 13.77
N PRO A 61 -1.18 -3.61 12.66
CA PRO A 61 -2.29 -4.56 12.64
C PRO A 61 -2.02 -5.81 13.47
N ALA A 62 -2.93 -6.17 14.36
CA ALA A 62 -2.77 -7.33 15.24
C ALA A 62 -2.55 -8.64 14.47
N ALA A 63 -3.08 -8.74 13.26
CA ALA A 63 -2.89 -9.88 12.37
C ALA A 63 -1.41 -10.15 12.04
N TRP A 64 -0.54 -9.12 12.05
CA TRP A 64 0.89 -9.30 11.77
C TRP A 64 1.59 -10.17 12.80
N LEU A 65 1.10 -10.23 14.05
CA LEU A 65 1.64 -11.10 15.08
C LEU A 65 1.63 -12.59 14.72
N HIS A 66 0.82 -12.98 13.75
CA HIS A 66 0.61 -14.36 13.31
C HIS A 66 1.08 -14.61 11.86
N SER A 67 1.42 -13.56 11.12
CA SER A 67 1.79 -13.67 9.69
C SER A 67 3.29 -13.67 9.43
N VAL A 68 4.10 -13.31 10.43
CA VAL A 68 5.57 -13.27 10.29
C VAL A 68 6.25 -13.96 11.50
N ASP A 69 7.53 -14.27 11.35
CA ASP A 69 8.31 -14.89 12.42
C ASP A 69 8.68 -13.89 13.55
N ALA A 70 9.24 -14.41 14.63
CA ALA A 70 9.57 -13.60 15.81
C ALA A 70 10.64 -12.54 15.53
N ALA A 71 11.61 -12.82 14.68
CA ALA A 71 12.68 -11.87 14.36
C ALA A 71 12.13 -10.68 13.55
N GLU A 72 11.19 -10.94 12.65
CA GLU A 72 10.51 -9.88 11.90
C GLU A 72 9.58 -9.07 12.80
N ILE A 73 8.88 -9.69 13.77
CA ILE A 73 8.10 -8.97 14.78
C ILE A 73 9.00 -8.00 15.56
N ASP A 74 10.14 -8.47 16.06
CA ASP A 74 11.08 -7.65 16.83
C ASP A 74 11.59 -6.46 16.00
N ARG A 75 11.90 -6.71 14.72
CA ARG A 75 12.33 -5.67 13.79
C ARG A 75 11.23 -4.61 13.55
N LEU A 76 9.97 -5.05 13.38
CA LEU A 76 8.83 -4.15 13.18
C LEU A 76 8.52 -3.32 14.43
N LEU A 77 8.56 -3.93 15.62
CA LEU A 77 8.36 -3.23 16.88
C LEU A 77 9.41 -2.13 17.06
N LEU A 78 10.69 -2.46 16.84
CA LEU A 78 11.78 -1.49 16.92
C LEU A 78 11.62 -0.35 15.91
N ALA A 79 11.30 -0.66 14.65
CA ALA A 79 11.12 0.33 13.60
C ALA A 79 9.96 1.30 13.84
N LYS A 80 9.00 0.91 14.69
CA LYS A 80 7.83 1.72 15.07
C LYS A 80 7.93 2.29 16.48
N GLU A 81 9.12 2.28 17.06
CA GLU A 81 9.40 2.77 18.42
C GLU A 81 8.51 2.13 19.52
N ILE A 82 8.12 0.88 19.33
CA ILE A 82 7.39 0.09 20.31
C ILE A 82 8.43 -0.67 21.15
N THR A 83 8.97 -0.02 22.17
CA THR A 83 10.12 -0.47 22.93
C THR A 83 9.86 -0.42 24.45
N ALA A 84 10.64 -1.17 25.25
CA ALA A 84 10.42 -1.30 26.68
C ALA A 84 10.69 0.00 27.49
N ASP A 85 11.41 0.94 26.92
CA ASP A 85 11.72 2.24 27.53
C ASP A 85 10.64 3.33 27.28
N ARG A 86 9.66 3.04 26.43
CA ARG A 86 8.53 3.95 26.11
C ARG A 86 7.25 3.52 26.81
N ASP A 87 6.37 4.49 27.07
CA ASP A 87 4.97 4.21 27.38
C ASP A 87 4.21 3.89 26.10
N ILE A 88 3.51 2.77 26.08
CA ILE A 88 2.75 2.31 24.91
C ILE A 88 1.26 2.42 25.19
N VAL A 89 0.50 3.04 24.28
CA VAL A 89 -0.96 3.01 24.32
C VAL A 89 -1.49 2.32 23.08
N VAL A 90 -2.23 1.22 23.29
CA VAL A 90 -2.77 0.37 22.23
C VAL A 90 -4.27 0.65 22.08
N TYR A 91 -4.75 0.75 20.85
CA TYR A 91 -6.17 0.78 20.55
C TYR A 91 -6.51 -0.02 19.30
N GLY A 92 -7.73 -0.57 19.28
CA GLY A 92 -8.28 -1.38 18.21
C GLY A 92 -9.65 -1.88 18.64
N ASP A 93 -10.09 -3.03 18.15
CA ASP A 93 -11.15 -3.72 18.88
C ASP A 93 -10.58 -4.30 20.18
N GLY A 94 -11.46 -4.52 21.17
CA GLY A 94 -11.02 -4.87 22.53
C GLY A 94 -10.19 -6.15 22.57
N LEU A 95 -10.50 -7.17 21.76
CA LEU A 95 -9.82 -8.46 21.75
C LEU A 95 -8.45 -8.37 21.07
N GLU A 96 -8.36 -7.64 19.95
CA GLU A 96 -7.10 -7.42 19.23
C GLU A 96 -6.10 -6.61 20.07
N ALA A 97 -6.57 -5.53 20.70
CA ALA A 97 -5.74 -4.71 21.58
C ALA A 97 -5.22 -5.51 22.80
N GLU A 98 -6.07 -6.39 23.38
CA GLU A 98 -5.67 -7.29 24.47
C GLU A 98 -4.63 -8.30 24.01
N ALA A 99 -4.86 -9.00 22.90
CA ALA A 99 -3.92 -9.99 22.37
C ALA A 99 -2.57 -9.35 22.04
N PHE A 100 -2.59 -8.15 21.48
CA PHE A 100 -1.38 -7.37 21.21
C PHE A 100 -0.62 -7.01 22.50
N THR A 101 -1.32 -6.48 23.51
CA THR A 101 -0.72 -6.12 24.82
C THR A 101 -0.13 -7.34 25.52
N VAL A 102 -0.82 -8.49 25.50
CA VAL A 102 -0.28 -9.75 26.05
C VAL A 102 1.01 -10.15 25.33
N LYS A 103 1.06 -10.00 24.02
CA LYS A 103 2.29 -10.26 23.25
C LYS A 103 3.42 -9.31 23.63
N LEU A 104 3.15 -8.02 23.80
CA LEU A 104 4.14 -7.04 24.25
C LEU A 104 4.72 -7.41 25.60
N HIS A 105 3.88 -7.79 26.58
CA HIS A 105 4.35 -8.25 27.90
C HIS A 105 5.24 -9.48 27.79
N GLY A 106 4.88 -10.44 26.94
CA GLY A 106 5.71 -11.63 26.66
C GLY A 106 7.08 -11.31 26.05
N LEU A 107 7.25 -10.12 25.47
CA LEU A 107 8.51 -9.60 24.92
C LEU A 107 9.23 -8.63 25.90
N GLY A 108 8.72 -8.48 27.14
CA GLY A 108 9.31 -7.61 28.14
C GLY A 108 8.92 -6.11 27.99
N ILE A 109 7.94 -5.78 27.16
CA ILE A 109 7.41 -4.42 27.00
C ILE A 109 6.19 -4.28 27.92
N GLU A 110 6.44 -4.05 29.22
CA GLU A 110 5.39 -4.09 30.25
C GLU A 110 4.63 -2.77 30.40
N ARG A 111 5.19 -1.65 29.92
CA ARG A 111 4.58 -0.31 30.03
C ARG A 111 3.56 -0.06 28.94
N SER A 112 2.55 -0.94 28.84
CA SER A 112 1.49 -0.85 27.82
C SER A 112 0.11 -0.71 28.46
N LEU A 113 -0.70 0.20 27.92
CA LEU A 113 -2.07 0.50 28.33
C LEU A 113 -3.00 0.32 27.14
N ILE A 114 -4.25 -0.07 27.39
CA ILE A 114 -5.28 -0.15 26.35
C ILE A 114 -6.20 1.06 26.48
N LEU A 115 -6.48 1.74 25.37
CA LEU A 115 -7.50 2.79 25.33
C LEU A 115 -8.87 2.16 25.59
N GLU A 116 -9.45 2.40 26.78
CA GLU A 116 -10.63 1.70 27.26
C GLU A 116 -11.85 1.84 26.34
N ALA A 117 -12.09 3.04 25.84
CA ALA A 117 -13.22 3.33 24.97
C ALA A 117 -12.99 2.99 23.49
N GLY A 118 -11.75 2.60 23.11
CA GLY A 118 -11.36 2.31 21.74
C GLY A 118 -11.48 3.49 20.77
N PHE A 119 -11.16 3.24 19.49
CA PHE A 119 -11.22 4.26 18.46
C PHE A 119 -12.65 4.76 18.15
N PRO A 120 -13.73 3.92 18.17
CA PRO A 120 -15.08 4.39 17.89
C PRO A 120 -15.53 5.55 18.79
N ALA A 121 -15.21 5.50 20.08
CA ALA A 121 -15.54 6.59 21.01
C ALA A 121 -14.71 7.86 20.75
N TRP A 122 -13.43 7.70 20.40
CA TRP A 122 -12.58 8.82 19.97
C TRP A 122 -13.14 9.48 18.70
N ALA A 123 -13.50 8.68 17.69
CA ALA A 123 -14.04 9.15 16.42
C ALA A 123 -15.42 9.80 16.51
N ALA A 124 -16.21 9.46 17.54
CA ALA A 124 -17.54 10.02 17.78
C ALA A 124 -17.50 11.43 18.40
N ASP A 125 -16.40 11.82 19.04
CA ASP A 125 -16.26 13.16 19.63
C ASP A 125 -15.60 14.12 18.61
N ASP A 126 -16.38 15.01 18.01
CA ASP A 126 -15.90 15.98 17.01
C ASP A 126 -14.82 16.95 17.53
N ARG A 127 -14.64 17.05 18.84
CA ARG A 127 -13.59 17.87 19.47
C ARG A 127 -12.23 17.17 19.42
N LEU A 128 -12.21 15.86 19.15
CA LEU A 128 -10.98 15.07 19.09
C LEU A 128 -10.47 15.01 17.63
N PRO A 129 -9.17 15.26 17.40
CA PRO A 129 -8.62 15.19 16.06
C PRO A 129 -8.52 13.73 15.57
N VAL A 130 -8.74 13.56 14.28
CA VAL A 130 -8.54 12.30 13.56
C VAL A 130 -7.70 12.59 12.32
N GLU A 131 -6.63 11.83 12.12
CA GLU A 131 -5.80 11.87 10.92
C GLU A 131 -6.18 10.74 9.97
N ARG A 132 -6.05 11.01 8.66
CA ARG A 132 -6.26 10.01 7.60
C ARG A 132 -5.46 10.37 6.37
N LEU A 133 -5.20 9.41 5.50
CA LEU A 133 -4.64 9.67 4.18
C LEU A 133 -5.62 10.53 3.35
N THR A 134 -5.10 11.53 2.66
CA THR A 134 -5.92 12.42 1.82
C THR A 134 -6.68 11.66 0.73
N HIS A 135 -6.07 10.60 0.18
CA HIS A 135 -6.63 9.80 -0.90
C HIS A 135 -6.77 8.32 -0.49
N TYR A 136 -7.19 8.04 0.76
CA TYR A 136 -7.39 6.68 1.26
C TYR A 136 -8.35 5.88 0.37
N ASP A 137 -9.33 6.54 -0.24
CA ASP A 137 -10.32 5.95 -1.14
C ASP A 137 -9.71 5.39 -2.44
N LYS A 138 -8.43 5.69 -2.74
CA LYS A 138 -7.68 5.11 -3.86
C LYS A 138 -6.97 3.81 -3.49
N LEU A 139 -6.87 3.48 -2.20
CA LEU A 139 -6.41 2.21 -1.68
C LEU A 139 -7.62 1.44 -1.15
N VAL A 140 -8.28 0.67 -2.01
CA VAL A 140 -9.51 -0.04 -1.65
C VAL A 140 -9.19 -1.37 -0.98
N HIS A 141 -9.96 -1.75 0.05
CA HIS A 141 -9.82 -3.03 0.71
C HIS A 141 -10.74 -4.11 0.09
N ILE A 142 -10.47 -5.38 0.36
CA ILE A 142 -11.17 -6.51 -0.28
C ILE A 142 -12.67 -6.51 -0.02
N GLU A 143 -13.11 -6.14 1.20
CA GLU A 143 -14.54 -6.10 1.53
C GLU A 143 -15.27 -5.01 0.76
N TRP A 144 -14.64 -3.83 0.58
CA TRP A 144 -15.17 -2.77 -0.28
C TRP A 144 -15.35 -3.28 -1.71
N LEU A 145 -14.34 -3.95 -2.25
CA LEU A 145 -14.41 -4.48 -3.62
C LEU A 145 -15.52 -5.53 -3.74
N ARG A 146 -15.64 -6.45 -2.78
CA ARG A 146 -16.70 -7.46 -2.73
C ARG A 146 -18.08 -6.80 -2.77
N GLN A 147 -18.33 -5.80 -1.91
CA GLN A 147 -19.59 -5.06 -1.86
C GLN A 147 -19.92 -4.39 -3.20
N VAL A 148 -18.92 -3.75 -3.83
CA VAL A 148 -19.11 -3.13 -5.16
C VAL A 148 -19.44 -4.19 -6.22
N LEU A 149 -18.78 -5.34 -6.22
CA LEU A 149 -19.05 -6.44 -7.16
C LEU A 149 -20.43 -7.05 -6.93
N ASP A 150 -20.93 -7.08 -5.70
CA ASP A 150 -22.28 -7.52 -5.34
C ASP A 150 -23.36 -6.47 -5.65
N GLY A 151 -22.98 -5.30 -6.16
CA GLY A 151 -23.88 -4.20 -6.52
C GLY A 151 -24.29 -3.32 -5.34
N GLU A 152 -23.64 -3.46 -4.19
CA GLU A 152 -23.81 -2.59 -3.04
C GLU A 152 -23.11 -1.23 -3.25
N ARG A 153 -23.41 -0.28 -2.39
CA ARG A 153 -22.83 1.07 -2.41
C ARG A 153 -22.12 1.39 -1.09
N PRO A 154 -20.95 0.84 -0.86
CA PRO A 154 -20.15 1.17 0.33
C PRO A 154 -19.66 2.63 0.31
N GLU A 155 -18.99 3.04 1.40
CA GLU A 155 -18.30 4.33 1.49
C GLU A 155 -17.46 4.58 0.24
N ALA A 156 -17.48 5.80 -0.29
CA ALA A 156 -16.74 6.19 -1.50
C ALA A 156 -17.01 5.33 -2.75
N ALA A 157 -18.15 4.62 -2.82
CA ALA A 157 -18.52 3.86 -4.01
C ALA A 157 -18.66 4.77 -5.23
N PRO A 158 -18.11 4.40 -6.40
CA PRO A 158 -18.21 5.20 -7.61
C PRO A 158 -19.65 5.28 -8.12
N GLN A 159 -19.97 6.38 -8.79
CA GLN A 159 -21.31 6.61 -9.33
C GLN A 159 -21.48 6.00 -10.73
N GLY A 160 -20.39 5.79 -11.45
CA GLY A 160 -20.35 5.37 -12.85
C GLY A 160 -19.95 3.92 -13.06
N LYS A 161 -19.47 3.65 -14.26
CA LYS A 161 -18.94 2.35 -14.67
C LYS A 161 -17.68 2.02 -13.88
N VAL A 162 -17.62 0.79 -13.35
CA VAL A 162 -16.44 0.23 -12.69
C VAL A 162 -15.89 -0.90 -13.55
N LEU A 163 -14.58 -0.88 -13.79
CA LEU A 163 -13.85 -1.98 -14.39
C LEU A 163 -12.77 -2.46 -13.41
N LEU A 164 -12.73 -3.77 -13.21
CA LEU A 164 -11.71 -4.43 -12.40
C LEU A 164 -10.71 -5.12 -13.32
N PHE A 165 -9.42 -4.93 -13.07
CA PHE A 165 -8.36 -5.56 -13.87
C PHE A 165 -7.39 -6.36 -13.00
N HIS A 166 -7.18 -7.61 -13.41
CA HIS A 166 -6.02 -8.40 -13.04
C HIS A 166 -4.85 -7.97 -13.93
N VAL A 167 -3.81 -7.44 -13.33
CA VAL A 167 -2.66 -6.87 -14.05
C VAL A 167 -1.42 -7.73 -13.83
N ASN A 168 -0.68 -8.02 -14.89
CA ASN A 168 0.63 -8.65 -14.82
C ASN A 168 1.54 -8.28 -16.01
N PHE A 169 2.74 -8.87 -16.07
CA PHE A 169 3.75 -8.65 -17.10
C PHE A 169 3.78 -9.79 -18.13
N GLY A 170 2.73 -9.93 -18.94
CA GLY A 170 2.74 -10.91 -20.04
C GLY A 170 2.59 -12.35 -19.61
N VAL A 171 1.91 -12.64 -18.49
CA VAL A 171 1.68 -13.99 -17.96
C VAL A 171 0.18 -14.26 -17.86
N PRO A 172 -0.53 -14.44 -19.00
CA PRO A 172 -1.98 -14.63 -19.01
C PRO A 172 -2.44 -15.90 -18.29
N GLU A 173 -1.53 -16.85 -18.06
CA GLU A 173 -1.80 -18.07 -17.30
C GLU A 173 -2.20 -17.76 -15.85
N GLU A 174 -1.63 -16.75 -15.22
CA GLU A 174 -2.00 -16.36 -13.85
C GLU A 174 -3.46 -15.93 -13.74
N TYR A 175 -3.95 -15.20 -14.74
CA TYR A 175 -5.36 -14.86 -14.84
C TYR A 175 -6.23 -16.08 -15.11
N ALA A 176 -5.79 -16.98 -15.99
CA ALA A 176 -6.53 -18.19 -16.36
C ALA A 176 -6.61 -19.20 -15.19
N ASP A 177 -5.58 -19.29 -14.36
CA ASP A 177 -5.53 -20.16 -13.19
C ASP A 177 -6.53 -19.74 -12.10
N GLY A 178 -6.89 -18.45 -12.05
CA GLY A 178 -7.90 -17.91 -11.16
C GLY A 178 -7.75 -16.42 -10.93
N HIS A 179 -8.86 -15.72 -10.98
CA HIS A 179 -8.92 -14.26 -10.79
C HIS A 179 -10.17 -13.87 -9.99
N ILE A 180 -10.20 -12.65 -9.48
CA ILE A 180 -11.35 -12.09 -8.77
C ILE A 180 -12.55 -12.03 -9.74
N PRO A 181 -13.75 -12.48 -9.34
CA PRO A 181 -14.92 -12.51 -10.22
C PRO A 181 -15.17 -11.16 -10.90
N GLY A 182 -15.42 -11.20 -12.20
CA GLY A 182 -15.67 -9.98 -12.99
C GLY A 182 -14.41 -9.26 -13.48
N ALA A 183 -13.22 -9.65 -13.05
CA ALA A 183 -11.99 -9.02 -13.50
C ALA A 183 -11.72 -9.29 -14.99
N LEU A 184 -11.20 -8.27 -15.66
CA LEU A 184 -10.62 -8.33 -16.99
C LEU A 184 -9.10 -8.52 -16.87
N TYR A 185 -8.48 -9.08 -17.89
CA TYR A 185 -7.04 -9.18 -17.99
C TYR A 185 -6.43 -7.89 -18.55
N LEU A 186 -5.32 -7.42 -17.95
CA LEU A 186 -4.51 -6.34 -18.45
C LEU A 186 -3.03 -6.72 -18.42
N ASP A 187 -2.42 -6.81 -19.59
CA ASP A 187 -0.98 -6.97 -19.74
C ASP A 187 -0.31 -5.60 -19.77
N THR A 188 0.64 -5.34 -18.87
CA THR A 188 1.37 -4.06 -18.88
C THR A 188 2.10 -3.81 -20.19
N ASN A 189 2.48 -4.86 -20.93
CA ASN A 189 3.08 -4.75 -22.27
C ASN A 189 2.20 -4.01 -23.30
N TRP A 190 0.92 -3.85 -23.03
CA TRP A 190 0.04 -3.01 -23.86
C TRP A 190 0.22 -1.53 -23.57
N LEU A 191 0.73 -1.17 -22.39
CA LEU A 191 0.95 0.18 -21.92
C LEU A 191 2.42 0.58 -21.91
N GLU A 192 3.33 -0.39 -21.79
CA GLU A 192 4.78 -0.25 -21.71
C GLU A 192 5.45 -1.05 -22.84
N ASP A 193 6.66 -0.63 -23.24
CA ASP A 193 7.46 -1.39 -24.19
C ASP A 193 8.41 -2.33 -23.43
N PRO A 194 8.31 -3.67 -23.61
CA PRO A 194 9.18 -4.62 -22.94
C PRO A 194 10.65 -4.56 -23.37
N ALA A 195 10.98 -3.75 -24.40
CA ALA A 195 12.35 -3.56 -24.81
C ALA A 195 13.13 -2.62 -23.88
N ASP A 196 12.46 -1.63 -23.29
CA ASP A 196 13.08 -0.62 -22.45
C ASP A 196 12.26 -0.24 -21.20
N TRP A 197 11.08 -0.87 -21.03
CA TRP A 197 10.14 -0.65 -19.93
C TRP A 197 9.63 0.80 -19.81
N ASN A 198 9.77 1.59 -20.86
CA ASN A 198 9.13 2.89 -20.94
C ASN A 198 7.66 2.76 -21.31
N ARG A 199 6.87 3.77 -20.94
CA ARG A 199 5.51 3.89 -21.44
C ARG A 199 5.48 3.93 -22.96
N ARG A 200 4.50 3.32 -23.56
CA ARG A 200 4.26 3.43 -25.00
C ARG A 200 3.87 4.86 -25.41
N SER A 201 3.84 5.12 -26.69
CA SER A 201 3.39 6.41 -27.21
C SER A 201 1.96 6.72 -26.76
N PRO A 202 1.59 8.01 -26.61
CA PRO A 202 0.23 8.41 -26.25
C PRO A 202 -0.85 7.80 -27.13
N GLU A 203 -0.59 7.65 -28.42
CA GLU A 203 -1.50 7.03 -29.38
C GLU A 203 -1.67 5.52 -29.13
N ALA A 204 -0.59 4.81 -28.81
CA ALA A 204 -0.64 3.39 -28.48
C ALA A 204 -1.40 3.15 -27.17
N ILE A 205 -1.20 4.01 -26.17
CA ILE A 205 -1.92 3.98 -24.90
C ILE A 205 -3.42 4.25 -25.13
N ASP A 206 -3.80 5.29 -25.89
CA ASP A 206 -5.20 5.58 -26.24
C ASP A 206 -5.88 4.38 -26.90
N ASN A 207 -5.20 3.75 -27.86
CA ASN A 207 -5.72 2.55 -28.52
C ASN A 207 -5.91 1.38 -27.55
N ALA A 208 -4.95 1.14 -26.66
CA ALA A 208 -5.05 0.08 -25.64
C ALA A 208 -6.22 0.33 -24.69
N LEU A 209 -6.37 1.56 -24.15
CA LEU A 209 -7.45 1.91 -23.25
C LEU A 209 -8.83 1.74 -23.88
N ARG A 210 -8.99 2.18 -25.13
CA ARG A 210 -10.25 1.97 -25.87
C ARG A 210 -10.56 0.50 -26.10
N SER A 211 -9.55 -0.29 -26.43
CA SER A 211 -9.71 -1.75 -26.59
C SER A 211 -10.12 -2.44 -25.30
N LEU A 212 -9.66 -1.94 -24.15
CA LEU A 212 -10.02 -2.40 -22.82
C LEU A 212 -11.39 -1.88 -22.35
N GLY A 213 -12.04 -1.03 -23.11
CA GLY A 213 -13.32 -0.43 -22.76
C GLY A 213 -13.24 0.67 -21.71
N ILE A 214 -12.05 1.27 -21.53
CA ILE A 214 -11.78 2.33 -20.57
C ILE A 214 -12.01 3.69 -21.25
N THR A 215 -12.81 4.54 -20.59
CA THR A 215 -12.95 5.97 -20.91
C THR A 215 -12.35 6.78 -19.75
N HIS A 216 -12.11 8.08 -19.95
CA HIS A 216 -11.50 8.94 -18.93
C HIS A 216 -12.33 9.00 -17.63
N ASP A 217 -13.65 8.84 -17.70
CA ASP A 217 -14.60 8.85 -16.58
C ASP A 217 -14.93 7.45 -16.01
N THR A 218 -14.27 6.40 -16.51
CA THR A 218 -14.39 5.04 -15.96
C THR A 218 -13.64 4.96 -14.63
N THR A 219 -14.28 4.45 -13.57
CA THR A 219 -13.55 4.01 -12.39
C THR A 219 -12.83 2.70 -12.69
N VAL A 220 -11.51 2.71 -12.55
CA VAL A 220 -10.67 1.53 -12.80
C VAL A 220 -10.08 1.05 -11.48
N VAL A 221 -10.35 -0.20 -11.11
CA VAL A 221 -9.70 -0.88 -9.98
C VAL A 221 -8.68 -1.86 -10.53
N VAL A 222 -7.43 -1.77 -10.08
CA VAL A 222 -6.35 -2.66 -10.50
C VAL A 222 -5.85 -3.48 -9.32
N TYR A 223 -5.44 -4.72 -9.59
CA TYR A 223 -4.74 -5.56 -8.63
C TYR A 223 -3.74 -6.47 -9.35
N GLY A 224 -2.70 -6.86 -8.64
CA GLY A 224 -1.74 -7.85 -9.12
C GLY A 224 -1.76 -9.11 -8.25
N ARG A 225 -1.04 -10.11 -8.72
CA ARG A 225 -0.77 -11.36 -8.03
C ARG A 225 0.73 -11.61 -8.06
N ASP A 226 1.36 -11.74 -6.89
CA ASP A 226 2.75 -12.15 -6.80
C ASP A 226 2.81 -13.67 -6.74
N THR A 227 3.56 -14.30 -7.64
CA THR A 227 3.75 -15.74 -7.65
C THR A 227 5.23 -16.08 -7.76
N GLU A 228 5.61 -17.27 -7.32
CA GLU A 228 6.98 -17.75 -7.50
C GLU A 228 7.30 -17.89 -8.99
N GLY A 229 8.32 -17.15 -9.44
CA GLY A 229 8.80 -17.21 -10.81
C GLY A 229 9.79 -18.35 -11.03
N ASP A 230 9.99 -18.74 -12.32
CA ASP A 230 11.10 -19.59 -12.73
C ASP A 230 12.44 -18.82 -12.53
N ALA A 231 13.51 -19.53 -12.17
CA ALA A 231 14.84 -18.94 -12.01
C ALA A 231 15.38 -18.30 -13.29
N ASN A 232 14.86 -18.70 -14.46
CA ASN A 232 15.21 -18.16 -15.77
C ASN A 232 14.25 -17.08 -16.27
N GLU A 233 13.19 -16.79 -15.52
CA GLU A 233 12.22 -15.77 -15.89
C GLU A 233 12.90 -14.39 -15.88
N LYS A 234 12.61 -13.59 -16.89
CA LYS A 234 13.08 -12.20 -16.92
C LYS A 234 12.32 -11.39 -15.89
N TRP A 235 13.04 -10.59 -15.13
CA TRP A 235 12.40 -9.57 -14.30
C TRP A 235 11.71 -8.53 -15.23
N PRO A 236 10.49 -8.03 -14.88
CA PRO A 236 9.83 -8.16 -13.57
C PRO A 236 9.09 -9.49 -13.32
N GLY A 237 8.64 -10.22 -14.33
CA GLY A 237 8.03 -11.53 -14.23
C GLY A 237 6.96 -11.67 -13.13
N ARG A 238 6.70 -12.90 -12.73
CA ARG A 238 5.62 -13.29 -11.81
C ARG A 238 5.75 -12.73 -10.40
N ARG A 239 6.99 -12.55 -9.91
CA ARG A 239 7.24 -12.04 -8.54
C ARG A 239 6.88 -10.56 -8.38
N ALA A 240 6.62 -9.86 -9.47
CA ALA A 240 6.37 -8.43 -9.49
C ALA A 240 4.92 -8.06 -9.87
N GLY A 241 3.96 -8.96 -9.68
CA GLY A 241 2.56 -8.75 -10.08
C GLY A 241 1.93 -7.53 -9.41
N GLN A 242 2.19 -7.31 -8.12
CA GLN A 242 1.73 -6.09 -7.44
C GLN A 242 2.40 -4.82 -8.01
N ILE A 243 3.66 -4.91 -8.43
CA ILE A 243 4.34 -3.80 -9.11
C ILE A 243 3.70 -3.56 -10.48
N ALA A 244 3.29 -4.61 -11.20
CA ALA A 244 2.54 -4.48 -12.45
C ALA A 244 1.28 -3.63 -12.27
N ALA A 245 0.51 -3.89 -11.21
CA ALA A 245 -0.71 -3.14 -10.91
C ALA A 245 -0.41 -1.65 -10.64
N THR A 246 0.63 -1.34 -9.87
CA THR A 246 1.00 0.06 -9.58
C THR A 246 1.55 0.79 -10.81
N ARG A 247 2.28 0.10 -11.69
CA ARG A 247 2.75 0.67 -12.97
C ARG A 247 1.59 0.96 -13.91
N ALA A 248 0.65 0.02 -14.05
CA ALA A 248 -0.57 0.26 -14.84
C ALA A 248 -1.37 1.45 -14.28
N LEU A 249 -1.56 1.53 -12.95
CA LEU A 249 -2.23 2.65 -12.29
C LEU A 249 -1.59 3.99 -12.67
N MET A 250 -0.27 4.08 -12.65
CA MET A 250 0.46 5.30 -12.97
C MET A 250 0.24 5.71 -14.43
N ILE A 251 0.28 4.76 -15.39
CA ILE A 251 0.05 5.05 -16.82
C ILE A 251 -1.41 5.42 -17.08
N LEU A 252 -2.38 4.79 -16.40
CA LEU A 252 -3.79 5.16 -16.46
C LEU A 252 -4.01 6.62 -15.99
N ARG A 253 -3.35 7.03 -14.91
CA ARG A 253 -3.39 8.42 -14.45
C ARG A 253 -2.72 9.38 -15.44
N TYR A 254 -1.56 9.03 -15.98
CA TYR A 254 -0.90 9.79 -17.04
C TYR A 254 -1.83 10.00 -18.25
N ALA A 255 -2.50 8.94 -18.68
CA ALA A 255 -3.46 9.01 -19.78
C ALA A 255 -4.63 9.97 -19.50
N GLY A 256 -5.07 10.07 -18.24
CA GLY A 256 -6.16 10.93 -17.81
C GLY A 256 -7.41 10.19 -17.33
N VAL A 257 -7.27 8.95 -16.84
CA VAL A 257 -8.36 8.29 -16.12
C VAL A 257 -8.53 8.98 -14.77
N ASP A 258 -9.73 9.50 -14.50
CA ASP A 258 -10.01 10.32 -13.31
C ASP A 258 -9.96 9.52 -12.01
N ASP A 259 -10.52 8.32 -12.01
CA ASP A 259 -10.62 7.47 -10.83
C ASP A 259 -9.94 6.12 -11.04
N VAL A 260 -8.68 6.03 -10.64
CA VAL A 260 -7.91 4.78 -10.63
C VAL A 260 -7.65 4.39 -9.17
N ARG A 261 -7.97 3.16 -8.82
CA ARG A 261 -7.85 2.60 -7.47
C ARG A 261 -7.01 1.33 -7.47
N LEU A 262 -6.23 1.15 -6.43
CA LEU A 262 -5.48 -0.08 -6.18
C LEU A 262 -6.22 -0.93 -5.14
N LEU A 263 -6.43 -2.22 -5.43
CA LEU A 263 -6.80 -3.17 -4.40
C LEU A 263 -5.60 -3.40 -3.49
N ASP A 264 -5.63 -2.81 -2.31
CA ASP A 264 -4.53 -2.84 -1.35
C ASP A 264 -4.40 -4.24 -0.74
N GLY A 265 -3.19 -4.80 -0.77
CA GLY A 265 -2.96 -6.22 -0.46
C GLY A 265 -3.26 -7.20 -1.61
N GLY A 266 -3.92 -6.75 -2.68
CA GLY A 266 -4.08 -7.46 -3.95
C GLY A 266 -4.83 -8.79 -3.88
N TYR A 267 -4.46 -9.68 -4.80
CA TYR A 267 -5.06 -11.00 -4.96
C TYR A 267 -4.97 -11.87 -3.71
N ASP A 268 -3.85 -11.83 -3.00
CA ASP A 268 -3.58 -12.73 -1.87
C ASP A 268 -4.55 -12.50 -0.71
N TRP A 269 -4.89 -11.24 -0.43
CA TRP A 269 -5.89 -10.93 0.58
C TRP A 269 -7.28 -11.43 0.24
N TRP A 270 -7.65 -11.37 -1.06
CA TRP A 270 -8.92 -11.92 -1.54
C TRP A 270 -9.01 -13.42 -1.29
N VAL A 271 -7.93 -14.14 -1.58
CA VAL A 271 -7.83 -15.60 -1.36
C VAL A 271 -7.82 -15.95 0.13
N GLN A 272 -7.04 -15.21 0.95
CA GLN A 272 -6.97 -15.43 2.40
C GLN A 272 -8.31 -15.21 3.10
N ALA A 273 -9.12 -14.28 2.61
CA ALA A 273 -10.49 -14.07 3.10
C ALA A 273 -11.46 -15.20 2.70
N GLY A 274 -11.02 -16.17 1.90
CA GLY A 274 -11.84 -17.29 1.44
C GLY A 274 -12.87 -16.90 0.39
N TYR A 275 -12.71 -15.76 -0.28
CA TYR A 275 -13.62 -15.32 -1.33
C TYR A 275 -13.42 -16.14 -2.61
N GLN A 276 -14.52 -16.27 -3.37
CA GLN A 276 -14.53 -17.06 -4.59
C GLN A 276 -13.64 -16.48 -5.69
N LEU A 277 -13.08 -17.37 -6.49
CA LEU A 277 -12.36 -17.03 -7.71
C LEU A 277 -13.16 -17.55 -8.92
N GLU A 278 -12.89 -16.96 -10.08
CA GLU A 278 -13.36 -17.48 -11.34
C GLU A 278 -12.18 -17.75 -12.29
N THR A 279 -12.40 -18.64 -13.28
CA THR A 279 -11.42 -18.99 -14.33
C THR A 279 -11.96 -18.69 -15.73
N VAL A 280 -13.16 -18.11 -15.81
CA VAL A 280 -13.80 -17.78 -17.07
C VAL A 280 -13.15 -16.55 -17.67
N HIS A 281 -12.48 -16.72 -18.81
CA HIS A 281 -11.89 -15.58 -19.52
C HIS A 281 -12.96 -14.57 -19.93
N ARG A 282 -12.78 -13.32 -19.50
CA ARG A 282 -13.68 -12.20 -19.84
C ARG A 282 -13.03 -11.29 -20.86
N ASN A 283 -13.75 -11.05 -21.96
CA ASN A 283 -13.31 -10.09 -22.96
C ASN A 283 -13.84 -8.69 -22.63
N PRO A 284 -13.00 -7.65 -22.70
CA PRO A 284 -13.46 -6.27 -22.59
C PRO A 284 -14.41 -5.92 -23.73
N THR A 285 -15.31 -4.98 -23.51
CA THR A 285 -16.13 -4.38 -24.57
C THR A 285 -15.47 -3.06 -25.01
N PRO A 286 -14.87 -3.00 -26.19
CA PRO A 286 -14.19 -1.80 -26.67
C PRO A 286 -15.12 -0.58 -26.75
N VAL A 287 -14.52 0.61 -26.63
CA VAL A 287 -15.19 1.90 -26.81
C VAL A 287 -14.61 2.68 -27.99
N GLU A 288 -15.41 3.54 -28.61
CA GLU A 288 -15.00 4.29 -29.80
C GLU A 288 -13.99 5.40 -29.45
N THR A 289 -14.12 6.00 -28.28
CA THR A 289 -13.29 7.11 -27.83
C THR A 289 -12.91 6.96 -26.37
N PHE A 290 -11.72 7.40 -26.00
CA PHE A 290 -11.30 7.55 -24.61
C PHE A 290 -11.98 8.75 -23.92
N GLY A 291 -12.38 9.77 -24.73
CA GLY A 291 -13.12 10.93 -24.26
C GLY A 291 -12.28 12.20 -24.08
N VAL A 292 -10.97 12.05 -23.85
CA VAL A 292 -10.01 13.16 -23.75
C VAL A 292 -8.74 12.83 -24.53
N ARG A 293 -7.90 13.83 -24.76
CA ARG A 293 -6.59 13.61 -25.41
C ARG A 293 -5.62 12.93 -24.45
N VAL A 294 -4.94 11.88 -24.90
CA VAL A 294 -3.83 11.23 -24.17
C VAL A 294 -2.49 11.88 -24.57
N PRO A 295 -1.63 12.27 -23.59
CA PRO A 295 -1.92 12.30 -22.16
C PRO A 295 -2.74 13.54 -21.79
N LEU A 296 -3.60 13.39 -20.78
CA LEU A 296 -4.23 14.52 -20.11
C LEU A 296 -3.34 15.05 -18.97
N ARG A 297 -2.54 14.17 -18.37
CA ARG A 297 -1.67 14.48 -17.21
C ARG A 297 -0.22 14.10 -17.50
N PRO A 298 0.47 14.82 -18.37
CA PRO A 298 1.87 14.53 -18.71
C PRO A 298 2.82 14.65 -17.52
N ASP A 299 2.47 15.46 -16.53
CA ASP A 299 3.21 15.68 -15.28
C ASP A 299 3.37 14.43 -14.39
N VAL A 300 2.59 13.37 -14.63
CA VAL A 300 2.65 12.11 -13.85
C VAL A 300 3.88 11.27 -14.22
N ILE A 301 4.36 11.33 -15.46
CA ILE A 301 5.53 10.58 -15.92
C ILE A 301 6.44 11.53 -16.69
N VAL A 302 7.64 11.77 -16.15
CA VAL A 302 8.65 12.62 -16.77
C VAL A 302 9.46 11.87 -17.83
N ASP A 303 9.87 12.57 -18.88
CA ASP A 303 10.76 12.07 -19.91
C ASP A 303 12.23 12.40 -19.56
N ILE A 304 13.18 11.92 -20.38
CA ILE A 304 14.62 12.08 -20.14
C ILE A 304 15.03 13.56 -20.06
N ASP A 305 14.43 14.44 -20.86
CA ASP A 305 14.82 15.85 -20.85
C ASP A 305 14.33 16.55 -19.57
N GLU A 306 13.13 16.27 -19.10
CA GLU A 306 12.63 16.73 -17.81
C GLU A 306 13.44 16.16 -16.63
N ALA A 307 13.82 14.87 -16.70
CA ALA A 307 14.70 14.25 -15.70
C ALA A 307 16.07 14.95 -15.64
N LYS A 308 16.62 15.42 -16.76
CA LYS A 308 17.86 16.23 -16.78
C LYS A 308 17.66 17.61 -16.15
N GLU A 309 16.50 18.24 -16.34
CA GLU A 309 16.14 19.50 -15.67
C GLU A 309 16.07 19.31 -14.14
N ILE A 310 15.41 18.23 -13.70
CA ILE A 310 15.36 17.84 -12.28
C ILE A 310 16.77 17.66 -11.70
N LEU A 311 17.66 16.95 -12.42
CA LEU A 311 19.04 16.75 -11.98
C LEU A 311 19.86 18.05 -11.95
N ALA A 312 19.53 19.04 -12.77
CA ALA A 312 20.20 20.33 -12.79
C ALA A 312 19.81 21.25 -11.61
N ASP A 313 18.60 21.08 -11.06
CA ASP A 313 18.10 21.85 -9.90
C ASP A 313 18.15 21.01 -8.61
N GLN A 314 19.35 20.88 -8.04
CA GLN A 314 19.54 20.11 -6.79
C GLN A 314 18.92 20.77 -5.55
N SER A 315 18.50 22.04 -5.64
CA SER A 315 17.90 22.76 -4.52
C SER A 315 16.36 22.59 -4.46
N GLY A 316 15.70 22.63 -5.61
CA GLY A 316 14.24 22.59 -5.72
C GLY A 316 13.69 21.25 -6.23
N ALA A 317 14.56 20.32 -6.66
CA ALA A 317 14.12 19.06 -7.24
C ALA A 317 14.99 17.87 -6.77
N ALA A 318 14.48 16.65 -6.96
CA ALA A 318 15.21 15.42 -6.70
C ALA A 318 14.78 14.30 -7.67
N LEU A 319 15.74 13.71 -8.37
CA LEU A 319 15.54 12.44 -9.05
C LEU A 319 15.90 11.31 -8.08
N VAL A 320 14.92 10.47 -7.75
CA VAL A 320 15.02 9.49 -6.67
C VAL A 320 15.10 8.08 -7.22
N SER A 321 16.21 7.40 -6.94
CA SER A 321 16.39 5.99 -7.28
C SER A 321 15.71 5.08 -6.24
N VAL A 322 14.58 4.48 -6.59
CA VAL A 322 13.81 3.56 -5.71
C VAL A 322 14.27 2.11 -5.91
N ARG A 323 15.59 1.89 -5.80
CA ARG A 323 16.22 0.58 -5.93
C ARG A 323 16.89 0.14 -4.62
N THR A 324 17.35 -1.10 -4.57
CA THR A 324 18.16 -1.58 -3.45
C THR A 324 19.47 -0.81 -3.33
N TRP A 325 20.07 -0.78 -2.15
CA TRP A 325 21.40 -0.17 -1.97
C TRP A 325 22.46 -0.78 -2.87
N ARG A 326 22.44 -2.12 -3.07
CA ARG A 326 23.40 -2.81 -3.92
C ARG A 326 23.31 -2.39 -5.39
N GLU A 327 22.10 -2.18 -5.89
CA GLU A 327 21.88 -1.66 -7.25
C GLU A 327 22.32 -0.21 -7.36
N HIS A 328 21.95 0.62 -6.38
CA HIS A 328 22.28 2.04 -6.36
C HIS A 328 23.81 2.28 -6.37
N ILE A 329 24.60 1.52 -5.61
CA ILE A 329 26.05 1.65 -5.59
C ILE A 329 26.76 0.91 -6.74
N GLY A 330 26.02 0.22 -7.62
CA GLY A 330 26.58 -0.52 -8.75
C GLY A 330 27.20 -1.88 -8.39
N ALA A 331 26.88 -2.44 -7.21
CA ALA A 331 27.34 -3.77 -6.83
C ALA A 331 26.57 -4.91 -7.53
N SER A 332 25.40 -4.62 -8.07
CA SER A 332 24.61 -5.50 -8.95
C SER A 332 23.71 -4.66 -9.86
N SER A 333 23.22 -5.23 -10.97
CA SER A 333 22.19 -4.57 -11.80
C SER A 333 20.78 -4.74 -11.25
N GLY A 334 20.54 -5.77 -10.42
CA GLY A 334 19.21 -6.16 -9.96
C GLY A 334 18.39 -6.96 -10.99
N TYR A 335 18.89 -7.09 -12.21
CA TYR A 335 18.18 -7.71 -13.33
C TYR A 335 19.03 -8.80 -13.98
N ASN A 336 18.38 -9.87 -14.43
CA ASN A 336 19.08 -10.98 -15.12
C ASN A 336 19.32 -10.73 -16.62
N TYR A 337 18.77 -9.63 -17.17
CA TYR A 337 18.88 -9.26 -18.59
C TYR A 337 19.54 -7.89 -18.82
N ILE A 338 19.92 -7.15 -17.75
CA ILE A 338 20.65 -5.89 -17.80
C ILE A 338 22.06 -6.12 -17.27
N GLY A 339 23.07 -5.97 -18.13
CA GLY A 339 24.48 -6.13 -17.75
C GLY A 339 25.06 -4.94 -16.98
N PRO A 340 24.84 -3.68 -17.43
CA PRO A 340 25.37 -2.51 -16.73
C PRO A 340 24.80 -2.38 -15.31
N ALA A 341 25.66 -2.07 -14.34
CA ALA A 341 25.30 -1.77 -12.97
C ALA A 341 25.68 -0.32 -12.64
N GLY A 342 24.96 0.31 -11.72
CA GLY A 342 25.20 1.70 -11.32
C GLY A 342 23.93 2.52 -11.21
N ARG A 343 24.11 3.83 -11.21
CA ARG A 343 23.03 4.81 -11.02
C ARG A 343 23.18 6.00 -11.96
N ILE A 344 22.12 6.79 -12.05
CA ILE A 344 22.15 8.08 -12.71
C ILE A 344 22.99 9.04 -11.85
N ALA A 345 23.95 9.75 -12.48
CA ALA A 345 24.79 10.69 -11.74
C ALA A 345 23.93 11.85 -11.19
N GLY A 346 23.99 12.07 -9.88
CA GLY A 346 23.21 13.11 -9.20
C GLY A 346 21.87 12.65 -8.64
N ASP A 347 21.46 11.39 -8.85
CA ASP A 347 20.27 10.86 -8.22
C ASP A 347 20.42 10.71 -6.69
N VAL A 348 19.30 10.68 -6.00
CA VAL A 348 19.19 10.44 -4.55
C VAL A 348 18.67 9.03 -4.33
N TRP A 349 19.22 8.31 -3.36
CA TRP A 349 18.73 6.98 -3.03
C TRP A 349 17.46 7.04 -2.19
N GLY A 350 16.35 6.50 -2.70
CA GLY A 350 15.05 6.47 -2.06
C GLY A 350 14.75 5.18 -1.29
N ASN A 351 15.74 4.30 -1.12
CA ASN A 351 15.68 3.08 -0.31
C ASN A 351 14.37 2.26 -0.46
N CYS A 352 14.29 1.36 -1.44
CA CYS A 352 13.10 0.53 -1.62
C CYS A 352 13.10 -0.77 -0.79
N GLY A 353 14.25 -1.17 -0.24
CA GLY A 353 14.40 -2.41 0.50
C GLY A 353 15.64 -3.22 0.10
N THR A 354 15.61 -4.52 0.38
CA THR A 354 16.74 -5.43 0.18
C THR A 354 16.74 -6.14 -1.16
N ASP A 355 15.61 -6.18 -1.83
CA ASP A 355 15.43 -6.77 -3.17
C ASP A 355 14.47 -5.94 -4.03
N SER A 356 14.39 -6.29 -5.32
CA SER A 356 13.63 -5.56 -6.33
C SER A 356 12.14 -5.96 -6.40
N TYR A 357 11.72 -6.95 -5.61
CA TYR A 357 10.36 -7.51 -5.71
C TYR A 357 9.46 -7.09 -4.56
N HIS A 358 9.94 -7.12 -3.33
CA HIS A 358 9.12 -6.93 -2.14
C HIS A 358 8.91 -5.47 -1.77
N MET A 359 9.90 -4.59 -2.05
CA MET A 359 9.83 -3.16 -1.76
C MET A 359 9.45 -2.87 -0.28
N GLN A 360 10.16 -3.49 0.68
CA GLN A 360 9.81 -3.50 2.11
C GLN A 360 9.70 -2.11 2.75
N HIS A 361 10.28 -1.07 2.14
CA HIS A 361 10.17 0.30 2.64
C HIS A 361 8.94 1.04 2.11
N TYR A 362 8.22 0.45 1.17
CA TYR A 362 6.98 1.01 0.60
C TYR A 362 5.76 0.11 0.83
N ARG A 363 5.98 -1.15 1.23
CA ARG A 363 4.92 -2.13 1.50
C ARG A 363 5.08 -2.71 2.90
N ASN A 364 3.97 -3.06 3.52
CA ASN A 364 3.92 -3.77 4.77
C ASN A 364 4.14 -5.28 4.55
N VAL A 365 4.33 -6.00 5.65
CA VAL A 365 4.55 -7.46 5.63
C VAL A 365 3.36 -8.25 5.09
N ASP A 366 2.21 -7.65 5.01
CA ASP A 366 0.96 -8.20 4.46
C ASP A 366 0.66 -7.71 3.03
N ASN A 367 1.64 -7.16 2.36
CA ASN A 367 1.55 -6.59 1.01
C ASN A 367 0.65 -5.36 0.85
N THR A 368 0.09 -4.81 1.94
CA THR A 368 -0.56 -3.50 1.87
C THR A 368 0.47 -2.37 1.69
N MET A 369 0.03 -1.24 1.16
CA MET A 369 0.90 -0.06 1.07
C MET A 369 1.25 0.45 2.47
N ARG A 370 2.53 0.77 2.67
CA ARG A 370 2.99 1.36 3.93
C ARG A 370 2.37 2.73 4.13
N ALA A 371 2.07 3.09 5.36
CA ALA A 371 1.51 4.40 5.69
C ALA A 371 2.42 5.54 5.22
N TYR A 372 1.84 6.56 4.57
CA TYR A 372 2.61 7.67 4.01
C TYR A 372 3.54 8.37 5.01
N PRO A 373 3.16 8.60 6.28
CA PRO A 373 4.09 9.20 7.25
C PRO A 373 5.38 8.41 7.45
N GLU A 374 5.33 7.08 7.41
CA GLU A 374 6.52 6.21 7.50
C GLU A 374 7.40 6.32 6.24
N ILE A 375 6.80 6.36 5.06
CA ILE A 375 7.51 6.58 3.80
C ILE A 375 8.15 7.97 3.80
N ALA A 376 7.41 9.00 4.19
CA ALA A 376 7.88 10.37 4.24
C ALA A 376 9.04 10.55 5.22
N ALA A 377 9.00 9.91 6.40
CA ALA A 377 10.11 9.92 7.35
C ALA A 377 11.38 9.29 6.75
N ASN A 378 11.25 8.12 6.10
CA ASN A 378 12.36 7.46 5.41
C ASN A 378 12.94 8.34 4.28
N TRP A 379 12.12 9.08 3.57
CA TRP A 379 12.55 10.01 2.52
C TRP A 379 13.21 11.26 3.08
N ALA A 380 12.71 11.80 4.18
CA ALA A 380 13.27 13.01 4.80
C ALA A 380 14.73 12.84 5.19
N ASP A 381 15.12 11.66 5.68
CA ASP A 381 16.51 11.31 6.01
C ASP A 381 17.43 11.36 4.78
N ALA A 382 16.89 11.12 3.60
CA ALA A 382 17.60 11.22 2.32
C ALA A 382 17.48 12.62 1.67
N GLY A 383 16.84 13.60 2.34
CA GLY A 383 16.59 14.94 1.83
C GLY A 383 15.52 15.01 0.73
N ILE A 384 14.67 13.99 0.65
CA ILE A 384 13.51 13.94 -0.26
C ILE A 384 12.31 14.48 0.53
N THR A 385 11.90 15.69 0.23
CA THR A 385 10.89 16.44 0.99
C THR A 385 9.77 16.96 0.10
N ALA A 386 8.61 17.26 0.68
CA ALA A 386 7.41 17.64 -0.07
C ALA A 386 7.47 19.03 -0.71
N ASP A 387 8.46 19.85 -0.35
CA ASP A 387 8.72 21.17 -0.96
C ASP A 387 9.56 21.08 -2.26
N LYS A 388 10.04 19.88 -2.62
CA LYS A 388 10.78 19.64 -3.85
C LYS A 388 9.90 19.04 -4.95
N TRP A 389 10.29 19.31 -6.19
CA TRP A 389 9.79 18.53 -7.32
C TRP A 389 10.51 17.17 -7.34
N VAL A 390 9.79 16.09 -7.02
CA VAL A 390 10.36 14.74 -6.87
C VAL A 390 9.91 13.87 -8.03
N ALA A 391 10.87 13.29 -8.74
CA ALA A 391 10.63 12.22 -9.71
C ALA A 391 11.35 10.93 -9.27
N PHE A 392 10.74 9.79 -9.52
CA PHE A 392 11.28 8.48 -9.17
C PHE A 392 11.77 7.73 -10.40
N CYS A 393 12.88 6.97 -10.27
CA CYS A 393 13.47 6.14 -11.32
C CYS A 393 13.95 4.77 -10.78
#